data_aa8d7ff3a4791419067ed0df790da0b8
#
_entry.id   aa8d7ff3a4791419067ed0df790da0b8
#
_cell.length_a   1.000
_cell.length_b   1.000
_cell.length_c   1.000
_cell.angle_alpha   90.00
_cell.angle_beta   90.00
_cell.angle_gamma   90.00
#
_symmetry.space_group_name_H-M   'P 1'
#
loop_
_entity.id
_entity.type
_entity.pdbx_description
1 polymer ?
#
loop_
_entity_poly.entity_id
_entity_poly.type
_entity_poly.pdbx_seq_one_letter_code
_entity_poly.pdbx_strand_id
1 'polypeptide(L)'
;MNEQTKTMTQETQNREDFIMLPTVDFCFKELMQNAKVRQGMIAALLGVEPEEIEETILLPTILHTEYPDDKYGILDVKVILKNGTQMDFEMQVTAVSYWTKRILFYLGKMYTDQLKAGESYEKLKKCIHVGILDFIHFPDDSRCYRKIIFCDKDTGEEYTDLLEIHVLELKKLPEKEQNESGIIRWMRFLGAKSRKEFEKMAKEDTYIDEAYEMLKHMSADEKKRLEYEAREKAIRDYNSQMLELKEVGRKEGIKEGIKEGIKEGIAIGAEQGEQRKAASIITNMLRKGKSPEEIADMTGENLEEIQEIQKALL
;
A
#
# COMPACT_ATOMS: atom_id res chain seq x y z
N MET A 1 10.59 9.38 49.70
CA MET A 1 11.21 9.13 48.38
C MET A 1 10.74 10.24 47.47
N ASN A 2 11.61 11.18 47.09
CA ASN A 2 11.28 12.44 46.42
C ASN A 2 10.79 12.18 44.98
N GLU A 3 9.89 13.07 44.49
CA GLU A 3 9.40 13.06 43.09
C GLU A 3 10.56 13.03 42.07
N GLN A 4 11.66 13.72 42.35
CA GLN A 4 12.88 13.67 41.51
C GLN A 4 13.50 12.27 41.39
N THR A 5 13.46 11.45 42.45
CA THR A 5 13.97 10.06 42.41
C THR A 5 13.06 9.14 41.62
N LYS A 6 11.72 9.39 41.65
CA LYS A 6 10.75 8.66 40.84
C LYS A 6 10.88 9.01 39.34
N THR A 7 11.08 10.29 39.02
CA THR A 7 11.25 10.76 37.63
C THR A 7 12.55 10.20 37.03
N MET A 8 13.67 10.25 37.77
CA MET A 8 14.94 9.63 37.32
C MET A 8 14.82 8.11 37.12
N THR A 9 14.08 7.42 37.99
CA THR A 9 13.88 5.95 37.86
C THR A 9 13.00 5.61 36.64
N GLN A 10 11.98 6.41 36.36
CA GLN A 10 11.13 6.27 35.17
C GLN A 10 11.85 6.60 33.86
N GLU A 11 12.69 7.65 33.86
CA GLU A 11 13.52 7.98 32.70
C GLU A 11 14.57 6.92 32.41
N THR A 12 15.18 6.33 33.45
CA THR A 12 16.16 5.24 33.31
C THR A 12 15.47 3.98 32.80
N GLN A 13 14.32 3.63 33.32
CA GLN A 13 13.53 2.47 32.91
C GLN A 13 13.01 2.62 31.47
N ASN A 14 12.57 3.82 31.06
CA ASN A 14 12.19 4.12 29.68
C ASN A 14 13.39 4.05 28.71
N ARG A 15 14.60 4.35 29.17
CA ARG A 15 15.83 4.20 28.36
C ARG A 15 16.22 2.73 28.18
N GLU A 16 16.03 1.90 29.20
CA GLU A 16 16.33 0.46 29.15
C GLU A 16 15.32 -0.31 28.29
N ASP A 17 14.06 0.13 28.24
CA ASP A 17 13.01 -0.50 27.43
C ASP A 17 12.98 -0.02 25.97
N PHE A 18 13.67 1.08 25.64
CA PHE A 18 13.71 1.59 24.27
C PHE A 18 14.38 0.60 23.32
N ILE A 19 13.75 0.36 22.18
CA ILE A 19 14.32 -0.37 21.07
C ILE A 19 13.85 0.24 19.75
N MET A 20 14.78 0.41 18.81
CA MET A 20 14.49 0.88 17.46
C MET A 20 13.66 -0.16 16.72
N LEU A 21 12.69 0.30 15.92
CA LEU A 21 11.80 -0.58 15.17
C LEU A 21 12.33 -0.81 13.75
N PRO A 22 12.32 -2.04 13.25
CA PRO A 22 12.73 -2.36 11.88
C PRO A 22 11.90 -1.69 10.80
N THR A 23 10.67 -1.26 11.12
CA THR A 23 9.80 -0.53 10.18
C THR A 23 10.30 0.88 9.84
N VAL A 24 11.26 1.43 10.57
CA VAL A 24 11.96 2.66 10.17
C VAL A 24 13.05 2.29 9.16
N ASP A 25 13.01 2.90 7.98
CA ASP A 25 13.86 2.57 6.82
C ASP A 25 15.36 2.52 7.16
N PHE A 26 15.83 3.44 7.97
CA PHE A 26 17.20 3.46 8.50
C PHE A 26 17.54 2.17 9.25
N CYS A 27 16.69 1.71 10.17
CA CYS A 27 16.91 0.49 10.93
C CYS A 27 16.93 -0.75 10.04
N PHE A 28 16.00 -0.83 9.11
CA PHE A 28 15.94 -1.93 8.14
C PHE A 28 17.22 -1.99 7.29
N LYS A 29 17.67 -0.85 6.76
CA LYS A 29 18.91 -0.75 5.99
C LYS A 29 20.13 -1.20 6.79
N GLU A 30 20.24 -0.77 8.05
CA GLU A 30 21.32 -1.18 8.95
C GLU A 30 21.28 -2.70 9.24
N LEU A 31 20.12 -3.27 9.52
CA LEU A 31 19.96 -4.72 9.69
C LEU A 31 20.44 -5.48 8.46
N MET A 32 20.09 -5.02 7.28
CA MET A 32 20.48 -5.65 6.01
C MET A 32 21.97 -5.46 5.66
N GLN A 33 22.75 -4.64 6.39
CA GLN A 33 24.21 -4.62 6.28
C GLN A 33 24.87 -5.88 6.84
N ASN A 34 24.23 -6.58 7.78
CA ASN A 34 24.75 -7.81 8.35
C ASN A 34 24.51 -9.00 7.41
N ALA A 35 25.57 -9.71 7.05
CA ALA A 35 25.49 -10.84 6.10
C ALA A 35 24.63 -11.99 6.63
N LYS A 36 24.70 -12.29 7.94
CA LYS A 36 23.92 -13.35 8.56
C LYS A 36 22.42 -13.00 8.59
N VAL A 37 22.06 -11.76 8.91
CA VAL A 37 20.69 -11.27 8.87
C VAL A 37 20.12 -11.39 7.43
N ARG A 38 20.89 -10.93 6.43
CA ARG A 38 20.48 -11.09 5.01
C ARG A 38 20.29 -12.54 4.62
N GLN A 39 21.24 -13.41 5.00
CA GLN A 39 21.19 -14.83 4.71
C GLN A 39 19.91 -15.47 5.26
N GLY A 40 19.59 -15.26 6.53
CA GLY A 40 18.39 -15.81 7.15
C GLY A 40 17.09 -15.28 6.55
N MET A 41 17.03 -13.97 6.26
CA MET A 41 15.84 -13.37 5.65
C MET A 41 15.62 -13.84 4.21
N ILE A 42 16.67 -13.91 3.39
CA ILE A 42 16.60 -14.36 2.01
C ILE A 42 16.23 -15.85 1.95
N ALA A 43 16.83 -16.70 2.77
CA ALA A 43 16.52 -18.11 2.86
C ALA A 43 15.03 -18.32 3.22
N ALA A 44 14.54 -17.61 4.23
CA ALA A 44 13.15 -17.66 4.64
C ALA A 44 12.18 -17.22 3.53
N LEU A 45 12.55 -16.19 2.75
CA LEU A 45 11.76 -15.67 1.63
C LEU A 45 11.71 -16.68 0.47
N LEU A 46 12.85 -17.30 0.14
CA LEU A 46 12.97 -18.26 -0.95
C LEU A 46 12.48 -19.67 -0.56
N GLY A 47 12.26 -19.93 0.73
CA GLY A 47 11.82 -21.22 1.25
C GLY A 47 12.91 -22.29 1.17
N VAL A 48 14.19 -21.89 1.34
CA VAL A 48 15.36 -22.78 1.32
C VAL A 48 16.06 -22.73 2.70
N GLU A 49 16.99 -23.67 2.94
CA GLU A 49 17.82 -23.63 4.15
C GLU A 49 18.83 -22.48 4.05
N PRO A 50 19.14 -21.80 5.17
CA PRO A 50 20.07 -20.65 5.15
C PRO A 50 21.45 -20.99 4.56
N GLU A 51 21.92 -22.20 4.74
CA GLU A 51 23.21 -22.70 4.22
C GLU A 51 23.24 -22.76 2.69
N GLU A 52 22.07 -22.82 2.03
CA GLU A 52 21.95 -22.77 0.57
C GLU A 52 22.17 -21.35 0.02
N ILE A 53 22.08 -20.34 0.87
CA ILE A 53 22.43 -18.96 0.53
C ILE A 53 23.93 -18.76 0.77
N GLU A 54 24.74 -19.11 -0.22
CA GLU A 54 26.21 -19.13 -0.07
C GLU A 54 26.83 -17.75 0.14
N GLU A 55 26.48 -16.79 -0.71
CA GLU A 55 27.04 -15.43 -0.66
C GLU A 55 25.99 -14.40 -1.06
N THR A 56 25.96 -13.29 -0.31
CA THR A 56 25.11 -12.13 -0.61
C THR A 56 25.97 -10.89 -0.68
N ILE A 57 25.99 -10.21 -1.82
CA ILE A 57 26.75 -8.98 -2.03
C ILE A 57 25.76 -7.80 -2.09
N LEU A 58 26.01 -6.78 -1.27
CA LEU A 58 25.28 -5.52 -1.35
C LEU A 58 25.74 -4.74 -2.59
N LEU A 59 24.77 -4.27 -3.38
CA LEU A 59 25.01 -3.46 -4.56
C LEU A 59 24.65 -1.99 -4.30
N PRO A 60 25.17 -1.05 -5.11
CA PRO A 60 24.69 0.32 -5.09
C PRO A 60 23.18 0.39 -5.31
N THR A 61 22.53 1.20 -4.48
CA THR A 61 21.05 1.32 -4.49
C THR A 61 20.53 2.30 -5.54
N ILE A 62 21.42 3.13 -6.11
CA ILE A 62 21.07 4.05 -7.20
C ILE A 62 21.04 3.25 -8.51
N LEU A 63 19.87 3.22 -9.15
CA LEU A 63 19.71 2.59 -10.46
C LEU A 63 20.34 3.48 -11.53
N HIS A 64 20.99 2.85 -12.50
CA HIS A 64 21.70 3.54 -13.57
C HIS A 64 20.76 4.42 -14.41
N THR A 65 21.20 5.64 -14.74
CA THR A 65 20.53 6.54 -15.68
C THR A 65 21.41 6.72 -16.91
N GLU A 66 20.84 6.62 -18.11
CA GLU A 66 21.57 6.83 -19.36
C GLU A 66 21.64 8.31 -19.73
N TYR A 67 20.62 9.06 -19.36
CA TYR A 67 20.49 10.49 -19.65
C TYR A 67 20.28 11.30 -18.38
N PRO A 68 20.72 12.59 -18.35
CA PRO A 68 20.55 13.45 -17.18
C PRO A 68 19.10 13.66 -16.74
N ASP A 69 18.15 13.56 -17.67
CA ASP A 69 16.72 13.76 -17.42
C ASP A 69 15.97 12.45 -17.06
N ASP A 70 16.68 11.32 -17.04
CA ASP A 70 16.09 10.05 -16.64
C ASP A 70 15.63 10.10 -15.19
N LYS A 71 14.49 9.44 -14.92
CA LYS A 71 14.00 9.31 -13.55
C LYS A 71 14.95 8.45 -12.72
N TYR A 72 15.51 9.04 -11.68
CA TYR A 72 16.30 8.30 -10.69
C TYR A 72 15.44 7.28 -9.96
N GLY A 73 15.90 6.04 -9.94
CA GLY A 73 15.41 5.00 -9.04
C GLY A 73 16.40 4.82 -7.89
N ILE A 74 15.93 4.94 -6.66
CA ILE A 74 16.73 4.68 -5.46
C ILE A 74 16.04 3.56 -4.70
N LEU A 75 16.74 2.43 -4.57
CA LEU A 75 16.30 1.26 -3.81
C LEU A 75 16.72 1.39 -2.35
N ASP A 76 16.02 0.72 -1.45
CA ASP A 76 16.44 0.71 -0.05
C ASP A 76 17.64 -0.22 0.17
N VAL A 77 17.54 -1.46 -0.27
CA VAL A 77 18.62 -2.45 -0.19
C VAL A 77 18.65 -3.28 -1.46
N LYS A 78 19.78 -3.32 -2.15
CA LYS A 78 19.98 -4.14 -3.35
C LYS A 78 21.03 -5.20 -3.08
N VAL A 79 20.72 -6.46 -3.40
CA VAL A 79 21.56 -7.63 -3.14
C VAL A 79 21.69 -8.44 -4.42
N ILE A 80 22.87 -9.02 -4.65
CA ILE A 80 23.08 -10.07 -5.64
C ILE A 80 23.48 -11.36 -4.96
N LEU A 81 22.88 -12.46 -5.38
CA LEU A 81 23.21 -13.82 -4.94
C LEU A 81 24.31 -14.41 -5.84
N LYS A 82 25.00 -15.45 -5.36
CA LYS A 82 26.07 -16.15 -6.11
C LYS A 82 25.62 -16.64 -7.49
N ASN A 83 24.38 -17.09 -7.65
CA ASN A 83 23.81 -17.52 -8.93
C ASN A 83 23.49 -16.36 -9.89
N GLY A 84 23.72 -15.10 -9.47
CA GLY A 84 23.44 -13.89 -10.24
C GLY A 84 22.02 -13.32 -10.05
N THR A 85 21.15 -13.98 -9.28
CA THR A 85 19.83 -13.42 -8.94
C THR A 85 20.01 -12.09 -8.23
N GLN A 86 19.33 -11.04 -8.70
CA GLN A 86 19.31 -9.74 -8.06
C GLN A 86 18.01 -9.57 -7.26
N MET A 87 18.14 -9.04 -6.07
CA MET A 87 17.00 -8.77 -5.19
C MET A 87 17.06 -7.33 -4.69
N ASP A 88 15.93 -6.65 -4.65
CA ASP A 88 15.78 -5.43 -3.88
C ASP A 88 14.73 -5.60 -2.78
N PHE A 89 15.00 -4.96 -1.65
CA PHE A 89 14.10 -4.94 -0.50
C PHE A 89 13.71 -3.49 -0.22
N GLU A 90 12.43 -3.24 -0.07
CA GLU A 90 11.89 -1.92 0.21
C GLU A 90 10.96 -1.97 1.42
N MET A 91 11.26 -1.17 2.44
CA MET A 91 10.40 -0.98 3.61
C MET A 91 9.48 0.22 3.39
N GLN A 92 8.17 -0.02 3.34
CA GLN A 92 7.20 1.03 3.07
C GLN A 92 6.15 1.13 4.18
N VAL A 93 6.15 2.26 4.88
CA VAL A 93 5.23 2.49 6.02
C VAL A 93 4.00 3.32 5.66
N THR A 94 3.99 3.93 4.48
CA THR A 94 2.90 4.78 4.01
C THR A 94 2.37 4.30 2.66
N ALA A 95 1.05 4.13 2.56
CA ALA A 95 0.40 3.74 1.32
C ALA A 95 0.46 4.88 0.28
N VAL A 96 0.91 4.55 -0.93
CA VAL A 96 0.90 5.46 -2.07
C VAL A 96 0.18 4.81 -3.26
N SER A 97 -0.67 5.58 -3.96
CA SER A 97 -1.50 5.07 -5.05
C SER A 97 -0.71 4.51 -6.26
N TYR A 98 0.51 4.98 -6.43
CA TYR A 98 1.40 4.57 -7.53
C TYR A 98 2.40 3.48 -7.13
N TRP A 99 2.25 2.82 -5.98
CA TRP A 99 3.19 1.80 -5.48
C TRP A 99 3.45 0.70 -6.52
N THR A 100 2.41 0.09 -7.08
CA THR A 100 2.54 -0.95 -8.11
C THR A 100 3.35 -0.49 -9.33
N LYS A 101 3.10 0.75 -9.81
CA LYS A 101 3.84 1.31 -10.94
C LYS A 101 5.31 1.53 -10.60
N ARG A 102 5.61 1.94 -9.36
CA ARG A 102 6.96 2.19 -8.89
C ARG A 102 7.77 0.88 -8.82
N ILE A 103 7.22 -0.17 -8.23
CA ILE A 103 7.94 -1.45 -8.14
C ILE A 103 8.18 -2.07 -9.51
N LEU A 104 7.22 -1.99 -10.43
CA LEU A 104 7.41 -2.47 -11.80
C LEU A 104 8.51 -1.68 -12.53
N PHE A 105 8.60 -0.36 -12.30
CA PHE A 105 9.69 0.46 -12.84
C PHE A 105 11.04 0.01 -12.28
N TYR A 106 11.16 -0.18 -10.96
CA TYR A 106 12.40 -0.62 -10.32
C TYR A 106 12.82 -2.01 -10.77
N LEU A 107 11.88 -2.96 -10.78
CA LEU A 107 12.13 -4.32 -11.21
C LEU A 107 12.56 -4.38 -12.68
N GLY A 108 11.87 -3.65 -13.58
CA GLY A 108 12.23 -3.53 -14.98
C GLY A 108 13.61 -2.91 -15.19
N LYS A 109 13.91 -1.87 -14.43
CA LYS A 109 15.22 -1.19 -14.49
C LYS A 109 16.34 -2.12 -14.01
N MET A 110 16.16 -2.82 -12.88
CA MET A 110 17.14 -3.83 -12.42
C MET A 110 17.38 -4.93 -13.45
N TYR A 111 16.34 -5.35 -14.14
CA TYR A 111 16.44 -6.39 -15.15
C TYR A 111 17.20 -5.93 -16.39
N THR A 112 16.85 -4.76 -16.91
CA THR A 112 17.49 -4.20 -18.11
C THR A 112 18.92 -3.73 -17.87
N ASP A 113 19.26 -3.23 -16.69
CA ASP A 113 20.60 -2.76 -16.33
C ASP A 113 21.66 -3.90 -16.27
N GLN A 114 21.24 -5.16 -16.39
CA GLN A 114 22.15 -6.31 -16.45
C GLN A 114 22.90 -6.42 -17.78
N LEU A 115 22.38 -5.81 -18.85
CA LEU A 115 22.95 -5.93 -20.19
C LEU A 115 23.51 -4.59 -20.68
N LYS A 116 24.63 -4.71 -21.38
CA LYS A 116 25.20 -3.61 -22.19
C LYS A 116 24.90 -3.84 -23.68
N ALA A 117 25.03 -2.80 -24.47
CA ALA A 117 24.83 -2.89 -25.90
C ALA A 117 25.70 -4.02 -26.54
N GLY A 118 25.06 -4.91 -27.30
CA GLY A 118 25.70 -6.05 -27.96
C GLY A 118 25.86 -7.32 -27.12
N GLU A 119 25.43 -7.33 -25.87
CA GLU A 119 25.46 -8.53 -25.05
C GLU A 119 24.25 -9.45 -25.31
N SER A 120 24.45 -10.77 -25.12
CA SER A 120 23.39 -11.78 -25.27
C SER A 120 22.36 -11.69 -24.15
N TYR A 121 21.08 -11.83 -24.49
CA TYR A 121 19.97 -11.95 -23.53
C TYR A 121 20.09 -13.16 -22.59
N GLU A 122 20.88 -14.17 -22.93
CA GLU A 122 21.16 -15.33 -22.05
C GLU A 122 21.88 -14.96 -20.76
N LYS A 123 22.49 -13.78 -20.69
CA LYS A 123 23.14 -13.25 -19.48
C LYS A 123 22.14 -12.76 -18.45
N LEU A 124 20.90 -12.48 -18.85
CA LEU A 124 19.88 -11.98 -17.93
C LEU A 124 19.61 -13.01 -16.83
N LYS A 125 19.62 -12.54 -15.61
CA LYS A 125 19.33 -13.30 -14.40
C LYS A 125 18.05 -12.81 -13.77
N LYS A 126 17.46 -13.67 -12.97
CA LYS A 126 16.25 -13.39 -12.20
C LYS A 126 16.39 -12.11 -11.38
N CYS A 127 15.34 -11.30 -11.36
CA CYS A 127 15.18 -10.14 -10.49
C CYS A 127 13.96 -10.32 -9.60
N ILE A 128 14.14 -10.06 -8.32
CA ILE A 128 13.11 -10.20 -7.29
C ILE A 128 12.96 -8.86 -6.58
N HIS A 129 11.74 -8.32 -6.60
CA HIS A 129 11.37 -7.18 -5.74
C HIS A 129 10.67 -7.68 -4.49
N VAL A 130 11.08 -7.19 -3.31
CA VAL A 130 10.50 -7.54 -2.01
C VAL A 130 9.96 -6.28 -1.35
N GLY A 131 8.64 -6.08 -1.44
CA GLY A 131 7.95 -4.98 -0.78
C GLY A 131 7.47 -5.39 0.61
N ILE A 132 8.00 -4.76 1.66
CA ILE A 132 7.59 -4.96 3.06
C ILE A 132 6.71 -3.79 3.46
N LEU A 133 5.41 -4.05 3.69
CA LEU A 133 4.38 -3.03 3.83
C LEU A 133 3.83 -3.00 5.26
N ASP A 134 3.97 -1.87 5.98
CA ASP A 134 3.29 -1.64 7.26
C ASP A 134 1.88 -1.05 7.08
N PHE A 135 1.21 -1.43 5.97
CA PHE A 135 -0.18 -1.10 5.66
C PHE A 135 -0.82 -2.23 4.84
N ILE A 136 -2.15 -2.16 4.65
CA ILE A 136 -2.89 -3.10 3.82
C ILE A 136 -2.94 -2.57 2.39
N HIS A 137 -2.36 -3.32 1.44
CA HIS A 137 -2.36 -3.01 0.01
C HIS A 137 -3.43 -3.80 -0.75
N PHE A 138 -3.69 -5.05 -0.36
CA PHE A 138 -4.71 -5.92 -0.94
C PHE A 138 -5.87 -6.10 0.07
N PRO A 139 -6.92 -5.24 0.06
CA PRO A 139 -7.96 -5.28 1.09
C PRO A 139 -8.90 -6.49 0.97
N ASP A 140 -8.96 -7.13 -0.21
CA ASP A 140 -9.99 -8.12 -0.54
C ASP A 140 -9.75 -9.53 0.06
N ASP A 141 -8.61 -9.76 0.67
CA ASP A 141 -8.30 -11.03 1.33
C ASP A 141 -7.39 -10.87 2.57
N SER A 142 -7.17 -11.97 3.29
CA SER A 142 -6.40 -12.02 4.54
C SER A 142 -4.95 -12.48 4.39
N ARG A 143 -4.47 -12.77 3.18
CA ARG A 143 -3.09 -13.25 2.96
C ARG A 143 -2.08 -12.17 3.30
N CYS A 144 -1.21 -12.44 4.25
CA CYS A 144 -0.14 -11.52 4.66
C CYS A 144 1.09 -11.57 3.74
N TYR A 145 1.29 -12.67 3.04
CA TYR A 145 2.40 -12.89 2.10
C TYR A 145 1.91 -13.32 0.72
N ARG A 146 2.54 -12.77 -0.33
CA ARG A 146 2.26 -13.10 -1.73
C ARG A 146 3.56 -13.19 -2.52
N LYS A 147 3.60 -14.16 -3.39
CA LYS A 147 4.56 -14.27 -4.48
C LYS A 147 3.80 -14.05 -5.80
N ILE A 148 4.25 -13.12 -6.62
CA ILE A 148 3.64 -12.74 -7.89
C ILE A 148 4.67 -12.98 -8.99
N ILE A 149 4.27 -13.68 -10.04
CA ILE A 149 5.07 -14.05 -11.22
C ILE A 149 4.25 -13.84 -12.49
N PHE A 150 4.87 -14.00 -13.65
CA PHE A 150 4.15 -13.96 -14.92
C PHE A 150 3.50 -15.31 -15.22
N CYS A 151 2.19 -15.28 -15.45
CA CYS A 151 1.39 -16.45 -15.79
C CYS A 151 0.53 -16.17 -17.03
N ASP A 152 0.20 -17.24 -17.76
CA ASP A 152 -0.86 -17.19 -18.75
C ASP A 152 -2.20 -16.86 -18.07
N LYS A 153 -2.93 -15.88 -18.62
CA LYS A 153 -4.14 -15.36 -17.99
C LYS A 153 -5.28 -16.37 -17.95
N ASP A 154 -5.38 -17.21 -18.98
CA ASP A 154 -6.53 -18.10 -19.15
C ASP A 154 -6.32 -19.44 -18.46
N THR A 155 -5.06 -19.96 -18.48
CA THR A 155 -4.72 -21.26 -17.87
C THR A 155 -4.17 -21.16 -16.46
N GLY A 156 -3.58 -20.01 -16.09
CA GLY A 156 -2.83 -19.82 -14.85
C GLY A 156 -1.44 -20.48 -14.87
N GLU A 157 -1.02 -21.06 -15.98
CA GLU A 157 0.31 -21.67 -16.10
C GLU A 157 1.40 -20.61 -16.02
N GLU A 158 2.48 -20.94 -15.30
CA GLU A 158 3.64 -20.09 -15.19
C GLU A 158 4.32 -19.95 -16.57
N TYR A 159 4.44 -18.69 -17.03
CA TYR A 159 5.19 -18.36 -18.24
C TYR A 159 6.69 -18.19 -17.93
N THR A 160 7.00 -17.45 -16.86
CA THR A 160 8.38 -17.24 -16.39
C THR A 160 8.38 -16.67 -14.97
N ASP A 161 9.41 -17.00 -14.21
CA ASP A 161 9.73 -16.48 -12.90
C ASP A 161 10.96 -15.52 -12.89
N LEU A 162 11.44 -15.14 -14.09
CA LEU A 162 12.58 -14.22 -14.22
C LEU A 162 12.35 -12.86 -13.57
N LEU A 163 11.10 -12.43 -13.47
CA LEU A 163 10.68 -11.25 -12.71
C LEU A 163 9.68 -11.68 -11.66
N GLU A 164 10.05 -11.48 -10.41
CA GLU A 164 9.27 -11.92 -9.23
C GLU A 164 9.01 -10.75 -8.30
N ILE A 165 7.80 -10.68 -7.74
CA ILE A 165 7.43 -9.68 -6.74
C ILE A 165 6.93 -10.40 -5.49
N HIS A 166 7.57 -10.14 -4.36
CA HIS A 166 7.12 -10.59 -3.06
C HIS A 166 6.50 -9.42 -2.30
N VAL A 167 5.32 -9.62 -1.75
CA VAL A 167 4.62 -8.60 -0.96
C VAL A 167 4.33 -9.15 0.42
N LEU A 168 4.87 -8.45 1.43
CA LEU A 168 4.77 -8.78 2.83
C LEU A 168 3.94 -7.71 3.53
N GLU A 169 2.66 -8.00 3.83
CA GLU A 169 1.73 -7.06 4.50
C GLU A 169 1.72 -7.32 6.01
N LEU A 170 2.53 -6.56 6.76
CA LEU A 170 2.73 -6.76 8.20
C LEU A 170 1.42 -6.62 9.02
N LYS A 171 0.48 -5.81 8.53
CA LYS A 171 -0.83 -5.60 9.20
C LYS A 171 -1.80 -6.78 9.05
N LYS A 172 -1.47 -7.76 8.20
CA LYS A 172 -2.29 -8.96 7.98
C LYS A 172 -1.74 -10.21 8.65
N LEU A 173 -0.67 -10.08 9.44
CA LEU A 173 -0.11 -11.22 10.15
C LEU A 173 -1.20 -11.89 11.00
N PRO A 174 -1.41 -13.22 10.85
CA PRO A 174 -2.36 -13.97 11.67
C PRO A 174 -1.90 -14.05 13.11
N GLU A 175 -2.74 -14.56 14.01
CA GLU A 175 -2.30 -14.95 15.35
C GLU A 175 -1.15 -15.98 15.25
N LYS A 176 -0.24 -15.96 16.26
CA LYS A 176 0.96 -16.81 16.23
C LYS A 176 0.58 -18.28 16.31
N GLU A 177 1.01 -19.07 15.33
CA GLU A 177 0.90 -20.52 15.28
C GLU A 177 2.19 -21.20 15.76
N GLN A 178 2.12 -22.51 16.13
CA GLN A 178 3.29 -23.24 16.64
C GLN A 178 4.34 -23.52 15.57
N ASN A 179 3.91 -23.73 14.30
CA ASN A 179 4.79 -24.09 13.17
C ASN A 179 4.68 -23.07 12.04
N GLU A 180 5.10 -21.83 12.29
CA GLU A 180 5.12 -20.80 11.26
C GLU A 180 6.27 -21.01 10.28
N SER A 181 6.03 -20.69 9.00
CA SER A 181 7.10 -20.65 8.00
C SER A 181 8.16 -19.59 8.35
N GLY A 182 9.38 -19.77 7.83
CA GLY A 182 10.48 -18.84 8.08
C GLY A 182 10.12 -17.40 7.73
N ILE A 183 9.44 -17.18 6.60
CA ILE A 183 9.05 -15.83 6.17
C ILE A 183 8.03 -15.19 7.12
N ILE A 184 7.08 -15.94 7.68
CA ILE A 184 6.13 -15.42 8.66
C ILE A 184 6.84 -15.03 9.96
N ARG A 185 7.83 -15.80 10.41
CA ARG A 185 8.66 -15.43 11.56
C ARG A 185 9.42 -14.11 11.33
N TRP A 186 10.03 -13.94 10.15
CA TRP A 186 10.67 -12.69 9.77
C TRP A 186 9.69 -11.52 9.68
N MET A 187 8.50 -11.73 9.12
CA MET A 187 7.46 -10.69 9.11
C MET A 187 7.04 -10.28 10.52
N ARG A 188 6.93 -11.23 11.47
CA ARG A 188 6.66 -10.92 12.89
C ARG A 188 7.79 -10.11 13.50
N PHE A 189 9.04 -10.48 13.24
CA PHE A 189 10.19 -9.71 13.71
C PHE A 189 10.16 -8.29 13.17
N LEU A 190 9.94 -8.10 11.87
CA LEU A 190 9.87 -6.78 11.25
C LEU A 190 8.68 -5.95 11.75
N GLY A 191 7.57 -6.58 12.10
CA GLY A 191 6.35 -5.94 12.62
C GLY A 191 6.31 -5.75 14.14
N ALA A 192 7.25 -6.30 14.90
CA ALA A 192 7.29 -6.23 16.35
C ALA A 192 7.46 -4.80 16.86
N LYS A 193 6.90 -4.49 18.03
CA LYS A 193 6.84 -3.13 18.59
C LYS A 193 7.49 -3.03 19.98
N SER A 194 7.92 -4.15 20.57
CA SER A 194 8.48 -4.16 21.92
C SER A 194 9.70 -5.07 22.05
N ARG A 195 10.61 -4.69 22.96
CA ARG A 195 11.79 -5.49 23.29
C ARG A 195 11.44 -6.94 23.67
N LYS A 196 10.34 -7.15 24.41
CA LYS A 196 9.86 -8.49 24.79
C LYS A 196 9.51 -9.37 23.59
N GLU A 197 8.87 -8.78 22.57
CA GLU A 197 8.53 -9.52 21.35
C GLU A 197 9.78 -9.96 20.61
N PHE A 198 10.74 -9.04 20.41
CA PHE A 198 12.04 -9.36 19.79
C PHE A 198 12.79 -10.45 20.55
N GLU A 199 12.92 -10.31 21.87
CA GLU A 199 13.62 -11.28 22.72
C GLU A 199 13.01 -12.68 22.66
N LYS A 200 11.68 -12.77 22.57
CA LYS A 200 10.99 -14.05 22.43
C LYS A 200 11.32 -14.72 21.11
N MET A 201 11.32 -13.97 20.00
CA MET A 201 11.61 -14.51 18.68
C MET A 201 13.09 -14.87 18.51
N ALA A 202 13.99 -14.06 19.08
CA ALA A 202 15.42 -14.32 19.07
C ALA A 202 15.79 -15.68 19.68
N LYS A 203 15.08 -16.14 20.71
CA LYS A 203 15.28 -17.46 21.33
C LYS A 203 14.92 -18.64 20.44
N GLU A 204 14.12 -18.41 19.40
CA GLU A 204 13.59 -19.44 18.52
C GLU A 204 14.37 -19.58 17.19
N ASP A 205 15.20 -18.54 16.83
CA ASP A 205 15.87 -18.50 15.53
C ASP A 205 17.19 -17.70 15.64
N THR A 206 18.32 -18.33 15.27
CA THR A 206 19.65 -17.74 15.40
C THR A 206 19.92 -16.57 14.45
N TYR A 207 19.22 -16.47 13.34
CA TYR A 207 19.32 -15.37 12.39
C TYR A 207 18.50 -14.18 12.89
N ILE A 208 17.36 -14.43 13.50
CA ILE A 208 16.54 -13.42 14.18
C ILE A 208 17.26 -12.93 15.46
N ASP A 209 17.96 -13.81 16.17
CA ASP A 209 18.78 -13.42 17.32
C ASP A 209 19.86 -12.42 16.90
N GLU A 210 20.59 -12.70 15.82
CA GLU A 210 21.56 -11.77 15.25
C GLU A 210 20.94 -10.40 14.94
N ALA A 211 19.77 -10.39 14.30
CA ALA A 211 19.05 -9.17 13.99
C ALA A 211 18.64 -8.40 15.28
N TYR A 212 18.22 -9.12 16.31
CA TYR A 212 17.87 -8.52 17.60
C TYR A 212 19.10 -7.92 18.31
N GLU A 213 20.23 -8.63 18.32
CA GLU A 213 21.48 -8.09 18.87
C GLU A 213 21.90 -6.79 18.15
N MET A 214 21.76 -6.73 16.83
CA MET A 214 22.00 -5.49 16.08
C MET A 214 21.04 -4.37 16.51
N LEU A 215 19.75 -4.65 16.67
CA LEU A 215 18.79 -3.65 17.17
C LEU A 215 19.16 -3.13 18.55
N LYS A 216 19.62 -4.00 19.46
CA LYS A 216 20.12 -3.60 20.79
C LYS A 216 21.32 -2.66 20.69
N HIS A 217 22.31 -3.01 19.87
CA HIS A 217 23.49 -2.19 19.66
C HIS A 217 23.14 -0.82 19.06
N MET A 218 22.29 -0.78 18.01
CA MET A 218 21.83 0.47 17.42
C MET A 218 21.06 1.34 18.41
N SER A 219 20.19 0.72 19.22
CA SER A 219 19.37 1.41 20.21
C SER A 219 20.20 1.98 21.38
N ALA A 220 21.38 1.43 21.65
CA ALA A 220 22.32 1.91 22.63
C ALA A 220 23.23 3.04 22.12
N ASP A 221 23.40 3.18 20.79
CA ASP A 221 24.19 4.22 20.15
C ASP A 221 23.42 5.54 20.11
N GLU A 222 23.92 6.57 20.80
CA GLU A 222 23.24 7.86 20.91
C GLU A 222 23.10 8.58 19.57
N LYS A 223 24.07 8.48 18.66
CA LYS A 223 24.03 9.12 17.35
C LYS A 223 22.98 8.44 16.47
N LYS A 224 22.95 7.11 16.44
CA LYS A 224 21.94 6.35 15.71
C LYS A 224 20.54 6.59 16.27
N ARG A 225 20.42 6.76 17.58
CA ARG A 225 19.17 7.09 18.23
C ARG A 225 18.63 8.45 17.80
N LEU A 226 19.45 9.47 17.73
CA LEU A 226 19.04 10.79 17.22
C LEU A 226 18.58 10.73 15.74
N GLU A 227 19.28 9.97 14.91
CA GLU A 227 18.88 9.75 13.52
C GLU A 227 17.54 9.03 13.43
N TYR A 228 17.33 7.98 14.23
CA TYR A 228 16.08 7.25 14.33
C TYR A 228 14.91 8.16 14.73
N GLU A 229 15.09 8.95 15.82
CA GLU A 229 14.06 9.86 16.32
C GLU A 229 13.68 10.93 15.28
N ALA A 230 14.65 11.44 14.53
CA ALA A 230 14.41 12.38 13.43
C ALA A 230 13.59 11.75 12.28
N ARG A 231 13.92 10.51 11.89
CA ARG A 231 13.19 9.75 10.87
C ARG A 231 11.78 9.41 11.30
N GLU A 232 11.62 8.91 12.52
CA GLU A 232 10.32 8.59 13.09
C GLU A 232 9.42 9.83 13.19
N LYS A 233 9.98 10.98 13.57
CA LYS A 233 9.25 12.25 13.57
C LYS A 233 8.81 12.63 12.16
N ALA A 234 9.68 12.53 11.17
CA ALA A 234 9.33 12.85 9.78
C ALA A 234 8.19 11.96 9.25
N ILE A 235 8.18 10.66 9.58
CA ILE A 235 7.10 9.73 9.24
C ILE A 235 5.79 10.15 9.92
N ARG A 236 5.82 10.50 11.20
CA ARG A 236 4.63 10.95 11.94
C ARG A 236 4.07 12.25 11.37
N ASP A 237 4.93 13.22 11.08
CA ASP A 237 4.54 14.51 10.52
C ASP A 237 3.91 14.32 9.13
N TYR A 238 4.52 13.52 8.28
CA TYR A 238 3.96 13.18 6.96
C TYR A 238 2.59 12.50 7.07
N ASN A 239 2.43 11.49 7.93
CA ASN A 239 1.17 10.78 8.12
C ASN A 239 0.07 11.72 8.64
N SER A 240 0.41 12.64 9.54
CA SER A 240 -0.53 13.65 10.06
C SER A 240 -1.00 14.61 8.96
N GLN A 241 -0.09 15.08 8.12
CA GLN A 241 -0.42 15.95 6.97
C GLN A 241 -1.31 15.20 5.95
N MET A 242 -1.02 13.95 5.67
CA MET A 242 -1.82 13.13 4.74
C MET A 242 -3.23 12.88 5.27
N LEU A 243 -3.39 12.67 6.58
CA LEU A 243 -4.72 12.54 7.21
C LEU A 243 -5.51 13.85 7.11
N GLU A 244 -4.88 14.98 7.36
CA GLU A 244 -5.51 16.28 7.24
C GLU A 244 -5.96 16.57 5.81
N LEU A 245 -5.10 16.35 4.81
CA LEU A 245 -5.43 16.50 3.39
C LEU A 245 -6.59 15.61 2.97
N LYS A 246 -6.63 14.36 3.44
CA LYS A 246 -7.74 13.44 3.18
C LYS A 246 -9.05 13.95 3.79
N GLU A 247 -9.03 14.47 5.00
CA GLU A 247 -10.22 15.04 5.65
C GLU A 247 -10.71 16.30 4.93
N VAL A 248 -9.82 17.17 4.49
CA VAL A 248 -10.16 18.37 3.69
C VAL A 248 -10.81 17.95 2.38
N GLY A 249 -10.17 17.06 1.62
CA GLY A 249 -10.72 16.57 0.34
C GLY A 249 -12.09 15.87 0.51
N ARG A 250 -12.28 15.11 1.61
CA ARG A 250 -13.57 14.49 1.93
C ARG A 250 -14.66 15.54 2.17
N LYS A 251 -14.35 16.58 2.95
CA LYS A 251 -15.30 17.67 3.24
C LYS A 251 -15.67 18.46 1.99
N GLU A 252 -14.70 18.74 1.13
CA GLU A 252 -14.92 19.43 -0.14
C GLU A 252 -15.78 18.58 -1.08
N GLY A 253 -15.47 17.31 -1.26
CA GLY A 253 -16.27 16.40 -2.09
C GLY A 253 -17.72 16.24 -1.61
N ILE A 254 -17.96 16.18 -0.28
CA ILE A 254 -19.33 16.16 0.26
C ILE A 254 -20.05 17.49 -0.05
N LYS A 255 -19.37 18.63 0.10
CA LYS A 255 -19.96 19.94 -0.17
C LYS A 255 -20.34 20.10 -1.65
N GLU A 256 -19.47 19.66 -2.56
CA GLU A 256 -19.74 19.67 -3.99
C GLU A 256 -20.90 18.72 -4.36
N GLY A 257 -20.89 17.49 -3.86
CA GLY A 257 -21.94 16.51 -4.10
C GLY A 257 -23.32 16.99 -3.59
N ILE A 258 -23.37 17.63 -2.43
CA ILE A 258 -24.61 18.26 -1.91
C ILE A 258 -25.09 19.37 -2.86
N LYS A 259 -24.18 20.24 -3.31
CA LYS A 259 -24.50 21.37 -4.20
C LYS A 259 -25.06 20.87 -5.55
N GLU A 260 -24.43 19.84 -6.13
CA GLU A 260 -24.89 19.23 -7.37
C GLU A 260 -26.25 18.53 -7.20
N GLY A 261 -26.40 17.74 -6.16
CA GLY A 261 -27.65 17.04 -5.85
C GLY A 261 -28.82 18.00 -5.60
N ILE A 262 -28.59 19.14 -4.93
CA ILE A 262 -29.63 20.19 -4.78
C ILE A 262 -29.99 20.78 -6.14
N LYS A 263 -29.00 21.10 -6.99
CA LYS A 263 -29.25 21.66 -8.33
C LYS A 263 -30.07 20.73 -9.21
N GLU A 264 -29.70 19.45 -9.23
CA GLU A 264 -30.45 18.42 -9.98
C GLU A 264 -31.86 18.21 -9.41
N GLY A 265 -31.97 18.13 -8.09
CA GLY A 265 -33.27 17.97 -7.41
C GLY A 265 -34.24 19.13 -7.71
N ILE A 266 -33.74 20.37 -7.75
CA ILE A 266 -34.52 21.55 -8.12
C ILE A 266 -34.98 21.45 -9.58
N ALA A 267 -34.09 21.06 -10.50
CA ALA A 267 -34.42 20.94 -11.92
C ALA A 267 -35.51 19.87 -12.15
N ILE A 268 -35.34 18.68 -11.59
CA ILE A 268 -36.31 17.59 -11.66
C ILE A 268 -37.63 17.98 -11.00
N GLY A 269 -37.60 18.63 -9.86
CA GLY A 269 -38.79 19.10 -9.14
C GLY A 269 -39.58 20.15 -9.92
N ALA A 270 -38.88 21.07 -10.60
CA ALA A 270 -39.52 22.06 -11.47
C ALA A 270 -40.21 21.41 -12.67
N GLU A 271 -39.54 20.50 -13.38
CA GLU A 271 -40.07 19.75 -14.51
C GLU A 271 -41.32 18.94 -14.11
N GLN A 272 -41.23 18.17 -13.03
CA GLN A 272 -42.36 17.40 -12.50
C GLN A 272 -43.53 18.31 -12.05
N GLY A 273 -43.20 19.48 -11.50
CA GLY A 273 -44.20 20.49 -11.13
C GLY A 273 -44.95 21.03 -12.33
N GLU A 274 -44.28 21.34 -13.42
CA GLU A 274 -44.89 21.78 -14.67
C GLU A 274 -45.77 20.70 -15.29
N GLN A 275 -45.30 19.47 -15.38
CA GLN A 275 -46.04 18.32 -15.88
C GLN A 275 -47.32 18.08 -15.06
N ARG A 276 -47.24 18.10 -13.72
CA ARG A 276 -48.44 17.96 -12.85
C ARG A 276 -49.42 19.09 -13.02
N LYS A 277 -48.93 20.30 -13.23
CA LYS A 277 -49.76 21.49 -13.46
C LYS A 277 -50.47 21.39 -14.81
N ALA A 278 -49.78 21.02 -15.88
CA ALA A 278 -50.35 20.76 -17.20
C ALA A 278 -51.43 19.66 -17.15
N ALA A 279 -51.09 18.51 -16.54
CA ALA A 279 -52.06 17.41 -16.39
C ALA A 279 -53.32 17.82 -15.59
N SER A 280 -53.16 18.65 -14.55
CA SER A 280 -54.28 19.18 -13.77
C SER A 280 -55.21 20.10 -14.59
N ILE A 281 -54.61 20.96 -15.41
CA ILE A 281 -55.34 21.86 -16.31
C ILE A 281 -56.12 21.04 -17.36
N ILE A 282 -55.45 20.09 -18.02
CA ILE A 282 -56.04 19.19 -19.00
C ILE A 282 -57.21 18.41 -18.38
N THR A 283 -57.04 17.82 -17.21
CA THR A 283 -58.06 17.10 -16.45
C THR A 283 -59.30 17.98 -16.19
N ASN A 284 -59.09 19.23 -15.78
CA ASN A 284 -60.16 20.17 -15.54
C ASN A 284 -60.95 20.54 -16.84
N MET A 285 -60.23 20.71 -17.94
CA MET A 285 -60.86 21.03 -19.25
C MET A 285 -61.66 19.85 -19.77
N LEU A 286 -61.16 18.62 -19.66
CA LEU A 286 -61.87 17.40 -20.00
C LEU A 286 -63.15 17.23 -19.17
N ARG A 287 -63.08 17.46 -17.85
CA ARG A 287 -64.25 17.43 -16.95
C ARG A 287 -65.35 18.50 -17.30
N LYS A 288 -64.94 19.61 -17.91
CA LYS A 288 -65.87 20.65 -18.42
C LYS A 288 -66.42 20.36 -19.81
N GLY A 289 -66.16 19.19 -20.39
CA GLY A 289 -66.72 18.72 -21.66
C GLY A 289 -65.96 19.23 -22.90
N LYS A 290 -64.70 19.73 -22.73
CA LYS A 290 -63.86 20.09 -23.89
C LYS A 290 -63.31 18.83 -24.57
N SER A 291 -63.20 18.84 -25.90
CA SER A 291 -62.60 17.74 -26.62
C SER A 291 -61.10 17.76 -26.54
N PRO A 292 -60.38 16.62 -26.65
CA PRO A 292 -58.95 16.57 -26.69
C PRO A 292 -58.30 17.49 -27.71
N GLU A 293 -58.88 17.64 -28.88
CA GLU A 293 -58.41 18.50 -29.98
C GLU A 293 -58.53 20.00 -29.60
N GLU A 294 -59.63 20.41 -28.98
CA GLU A 294 -59.78 21.77 -28.44
C GLU A 294 -58.76 22.07 -27.33
N ILE A 295 -58.48 21.09 -26.49
CA ILE A 295 -57.50 21.24 -25.40
C ILE A 295 -56.08 21.36 -25.96
N ALA A 296 -55.71 20.56 -26.96
CA ALA A 296 -54.39 20.63 -27.62
C ALA A 296 -54.19 22.01 -28.28
N ASP A 297 -55.20 22.54 -28.95
CA ASP A 297 -55.18 23.88 -29.59
C ASP A 297 -55.03 25.01 -28.55
N MET A 298 -55.71 24.90 -27.39
CA MET A 298 -55.67 25.91 -26.32
C MET A 298 -54.41 25.88 -25.46
N THR A 299 -53.80 24.71 -25.27
CA THR A 299 -52.67 24.52 -24.33
C THR A 299 -51.34 24.38 -25.04
N GLY A 300 -51.35 23.96 -26.31
CA GLY A 300 -50.12 23.58 -27.06
C GLY A 300 -49.53 22.22 -26.66
N GLU A 301 -50.22 21.47 -25.78
CA GLU A 301 -49.78 20.15 -25.36
C GLU A 301 -50.07 19.07 -26.39
N ASN A 302 -49.32 17.95 -26.31
CA ASN A 302 -49.46 16.85 -27.28
C ASN A 302 -50.85 16.17 -27.17
N LEU A 303 -51.51 16.00 -28.31
CA LEU A 303 -52.85 15.38 -28.40
C LEU A 303 -52.83 13.94 -27.84
N GLU A 304 -51.79 13.17 -28.07
CA GLU A 304 -51.66 11.79 -27.57
C GLU A 304 -51.63 11.75 -26.05
N GLU A 305 -50.89 12.65 -25.40
CA GLU A 305 -50.82 12.78 -23.93
C GLU A 305 -52.19 13.18 -23.35
N ILE A 306 -52.89 14.08 -23.99
CA ILE A 306 -54.24 14.49 -23.57
C ILE A 306 -55.24 13.32 -23.67
N GLN A 307 -55.13 12.49 -24.71
CA GLN A 307 -55.97 11.30 -24.89
C GLN A 307 -55.64 10.22 -23.85
N GLU A 308 -54.39 10.07 -23.44
CA GLU A 308 -54.01 9.16 -22.35
C GLU A 308 -54.60 9.61 -21.01
N ILE A 309 -54.54 10.91 -20.70
CA ILE A 309 -55.17 11.47 -19.50
C ILE A 309 -56.69 11.25 -19.55
N GLN A 310 -57.31 11.41 -20.71
CA GLN A 310 -58.74 11.17 -20.87
C GLN A 310 -59.14 9.71 -20.63
N LYS A 311 -58.36 8.75 -21.16
CA LYS A 311 -58.56 7.31 -20.92
C LYS A 311 -58.40 6.93 -19.45
N ALA A 312 -57.52 7.61 -18.72
CA ALA A 312 -57.31 7.41 -17.26
C ALA A 312 -58.44 7.99 -16.40
N LEU A 313 -59.28 8.86 -16.94
CA LEU A 313 -60.44 9.48 -16.27
C LEU A 313 -61.78 8.74 -16.48
N LEU A 314 -61.84 7.81 -17.44
CA LEU A 314 -62.96 6.94 -17.72
C LEU A 314 -62.89 5.64 -16.94
#